data_0e6cab52f0b073265a705b4e0477b4cd
#
_entry.id   0e6cab52f0b073265a705b4e0477b4cd
#
_cell.length_a   1.000
_cell.length_b   1.000
_cell.length_c   1.000
_cell.angle_alpha   90.00
_cell.angle_beta   90.00
_cell.angle_gamma   90.00
#
_symmetry.space_group_name_H-M   'P 1'
#
loop_
_entity.id
_entity.type
_entity.pdbx_description
1 polymer ?
#
loop_
_entity_poly.entity_id
_entity_poly.type
_entity_poly.pdbx_seq_one_letter_code
_entity_poly.pdbx_strand_id
1 'polypeptide(L)'
;RYQIADWDWAIQHAAKGLAKTTPERSFFYSSGRSSNEAGFVLQLMARLYGSNNISNCSYYCHQATGEALGNTIGTGTATVELEDIAGCDLFFLIGANPSSNHPRLLHKLIELRRRGGTVIVINPLKEPGLVQFAAPKMLSSMLKGGDEVASYYLQPKIGSDISLFTAIAKAVLEKDGHTPDFIQQYCNGFDEIAQHIRSQQWNTLTDNCGIEKTTIEKIADCYIQSNNAIFAWGMGMTHHQHGVDNIEWISNLALLRGMIGKPYAGLLPLRGHSNVQGIGTIGVKPVLPAEVFARIEHAYNVKLPTSKGMHTLESLECAHSGGIDVALMMGGNLYEATPDSDWAQTALDRIGLKIFLTTTLNRGHVTGVDSGESLILPVCARDEEPEPTTQESMFNYVRLSDGGITRCVQKLPSLRTLPPTDYRAARLILPNSNSTNACAKPSPKWFPV
;
A
#
# COMPACT_ATOMS: atom_id res chain seq x y z
N ARG A 1 8.28 -30.07 -12.34
CA ARG A 1 7.18 -30.33 -13.29
C ARG A 1 5.86 -30.42 -12.51
N TYR A 2 4.84 -29.62 -12.90
CA TYR A 2 3.51 -29.64 -12.28
C TYR A 2 2.69 -30.82 -12.81
N GLN A 3 1.83 -31.36 -11.92
CA GLN A 3 0.82 -32.37 -12.24
C GLN A 3 -0.54 -31.86 -11.80
N ILE A 4 -1.59 -32.26 -12.52
CA ILE A 4 -2.96 -31.92 -12.15
C ILE A 4 -3.35 -32.73 -10.91
N ALA A 5 -3.95 -32.05 -9.93
CA ALA A 5 -4.51 -32.67 -8.72
C ALA A 5 -5.93 -32.13 -8.48
N ASP A 6 -6.75 -32.91 -7.79
CA ASP A 6 -8.07 -32.46 -7.35
C ASP A 6 -7.97 -31.53 -6.11
N TRP A 7 -9.05 -30.79 -5.86
CA TRP A 7 -9.09 -29.81 -4.78
C TRP A 7 -9.06 -30.45 -3.39
N ASP A 8 -9.74 -31.56 -3.20
CA ASP A 8 -9.81 -32.23 -1.89
C ASP A 8 -8.42 -32.75 -1.50
N TRP A 9 -7.72 -33.35 -2.46
CA TRP A 9 -6.34 -33.79 -2.24
C TRP A 9 -5.44 -32.58 -1.93
N ALA A 10 -5.56 -31.48 -2.68
CA ALA A 10 -4.71 -30.29 -2.51
C ALA A 10 -4.94 -29.63 -1.15
N ILE A 11 -6.20 -29.49 -0.71
CA ILE A 11 -6.56 -28.96 0.61
C ILE A 11 -6.02 -29.86 1.73
N GLN A 12 -6.20 -31.16 1.62
CA GLN A 12 -5.68 -32.12 2.60
C GLN A 12 -4.15 -32.09 2.65
N HIS A 13 -3.50 -31.96 1.50
CA HIS A 13 -2.04 -31.89 1.42
C HIS A 13 -1.50 -30.63 2.08
N ALA A 14 -2.11 -29.46 1.79
CA ALA A 14 -1.79 -28.20 2.45
C ALA A 14 -1.98 -28.28 3.98
N ALA A 15 -3.11 -28.82 4.44
CA ALA A 15 -3.41 -29.03 5.85
C ALA A 15 -2.38 -29.94 6.54
N LYS A 16 -2.00 -31.04 5.89
CA LYS A 16 -0.96 -31.95 6.40
C LYS A 16 0.41 -31.28 6.45
N GLY A 17 0.73 -30.41 5.48
CA GLY A 17 1.97 -29.62 5.48
C GLY A 17 2.05 -28.71 6.70
N LEU A 18 0.98 -27.94 6.96
CA LEU A 18 0.89 -27.08 8.13
C LEU A 18 0.90 -27.87 9.46
N ALA A 19 0.26 -29.04 9.50
CA ALA A 19 0.26 -29.89 10.69
C ALA A 19 1.62 -30.53 11.02
N LYS A 20 2.54 -30.62 10.05
CA LYS A 20 3.87 -31.20 10.22
C LYS A 20 4.92 -30.20 10.69
N THR A 21 4.61 -28.91 10.66
CA THR A 21 5.52 -27.85 11.07
C THR A 21 4.95 -27.08 12.26
N THR A 22 5.74 -26.14 12.79
CA THR A 22 5.29 -25.24 13.85
C THR A 22 4.81 -23.90 13.28
N PRO A 23 3.92 -23.18 14.00
CA PRO A 23 3.43 -21.88 13.52
C PRO A 23 4.54 -20.87 13.23
N GLU A 24 5.64 -20.89 13.98
CA GLU A 24 6.79 -19.98 13.84
C GLU A 24 7.55 -20.23 12.53
N ARG A 25 7.49 -21.47 12.00
CA ARG A 25 8.12 -21.87 10.73
C ARG A 25 7.18 -21.79 9.55
N SER A 26 6.09 -21.04 9.69
CA SER A 26 5.13 -20.77 8.62
C SER A 26 5.08 -19.28 8.28
N PHE A 27 4.69 -18.98 7.02
CA PHE A 27 4.52 -17.62 6.53
C PHE A 27 3.25 -17.50 5.70
N PHE A 28 2.46 -16.44 5.95
CA PHE A 28 1.23 -16.14 5.24
C PHE A 28 1.33 -14.77 4.57
N TYR A 29 1.02 -14.72 3.28
CA TYR A 29 1.14 -13.49 2.50
C TYR A 29 -0.14 -13.21 1.71
N SER A 30 -0.53 -11.94 1.63
CA SER A 30 -1.65 -11.50 0.79
C SER A 30 -1.25 -10.39 -0.16
N SER A 31 -1.71 -10.50 -1.40
CA SER A 31 -1.71 -9.37 -2.34
C SER A 31 -2.71 -8.31 -1.90
N GLY A 32 -2.39 -7.04 -2.14
CA GLY A 32 -3.30 -5.92 -1.94
C GLY A 32 -4.41 -5.81 -2.99
N ARG A 33 -4.63 -6.84 -3.80
CA ARG A 33 -5.75 -6.91 -4.76
C ARG A 33 -6.86 -7.86 -4.34
N SER A 34 -6.63 -8.63 -3.27
CA SER A 34 -7.66 -9.50 -2.67
C SER A 34 -8.76 -8.66 -2.02
N SER A 35 -9.96 -9.23 -1.87
CA SER A 35 -11.05 -8.58 -1.15
C SER A 35 -10.78 -8.51 0.36
N ASN A 36 -11.48 -7.63 1.07
CA ASN A 36 -11.40 -7.55 2.53
C ASN A 36 -11.79 -8.88 3.17
N GLU A 37 -12.82 -9.53 2.65
CA GLU A 37 -13.32 -10.81 3.17
C GLU A 37 -12.28 -11.92 3.02
N ALA A 38 -11.65 -12.04 1.85
CA ALA A 38 -10.60 -13.03 1.63
C ALA A 38 -9.38 -12.77 2.54
N GLY A 39 -8.97 -11.50 2.66
CA GLY A 39 -7.89 -11.10 3.56
C GLY A 39 -8.21 -11.36 5.02
N PHE A 40 -9.46 -11.10 5.46
CA PHE A 40 -9.90 -11.39 6.82
C PHE A 40 -9.86 -12.89 7.14
N VAL A 41 -10.35 -13.72 6.23
CA VAL A 41 -10.28 -15.18 6.39
C VAL A 41 -8.83 -15.65 6.49
N LEU A 42 -7.94 -15.15 5.63
CA LEU A 42 -6.52 -15.52 5.66
C LEU A 42 -5.86 -15.14 6.99
N GLN A 43 -6.06 -13.90 7.46
CA GLN A 43 -5.44 -13.47 8.72
C GLN A 43 -6.00 -14.22 9.93
N LEU A 44 -7.30 -14.50 9.92
CA LEU A 44 -7.93 -15.27 10.99
C LEU A 44 -7.40 -16.70 11.00
N MET A 45 -7.30 -17.35 9.83
CA MET A 45 -6.73 -18.68 9.71
C MET A 45 -5.29 -18.76 10.22
N ALA A 46 -4.44 -17.81 9.83
CA ALA A 46 -3.04 -17.75 10.30
C ALA A 46 -2.95 -17.64 11.83
N ARG A 47 -3.77 -16.79 12.44
CA ARG A 47 -3.76 -16.57 13.88
C ARG A 47 -4.36 -17.74 14.67
N LEU A 48 -5.43 -18.33 14.16
CA LEU A 48 -6.01 -19.55 14.75
C LEU A 48 -5.09 -20.78 14.61
N TYR A 49 -4.28 -20.82 13.56
CA TYR A 49 -3.20 -21.80 13.43
C TYR A 49 -2.07 -21.56 14.44
N GLY A 50 -1.94 -20.34 14.98
CA GLY A 50 -0.96 -19.96 16.00
C GLY A 50 0.18 -19.09 15.48
N SER A 51 0.06 -18.52 14.28
CA SER A 51 1.10 -17.70 13.67
C SER A 51 0.66 -16.24 13.50
N ASN A 52 1.55 -15.32 13.88
CA ASN A 52 1.48 -13.90 13.52
C ASN A 52 2.41 -13.55 12.32
N ASN A 53 3.05 -14.54 11.72
CA ASN A 53 3.88 -14.36 10.51
C ASN A 53 2.98 -14.17 9.29
N ILE A 54 2.22 -13.10 9.31
CA ILE A 54 1.32 -12.72 8.23
C ILE A 54 1.59 -11.29 7.79
N SER A 55 1.74 -11.10 6.49
CA SER A 55 2.08 -9.82 5.90
C SER A 55 1.44 -9.64 4.51
N ASN A 56 1.62 -8.47 3.94
CA ASN A 56 1.06 -8.13 2.64
C ASN A 56 2.05 -7.31 1.80
N CYS A 57 1.66 -6.99 0.57
CA CYS A 57 2.50 -6.25 -0.37
C CYS A 57 2.79 -4.79 0.03
N SER A 58 2.11 -4.24 1.04
CA SER A 58 2.33 -2.88 1.53
C SER A 58 3.77 -2.67 2.01
N TYR A 59 4.42 -3.74 2.46
CA TYR A 59 5.80 -3.68 2.93
C TYR A 59 6.75 -3.15 1.84
N TYR A 60 6.56 -3.58 0.60
CA TYR A 60 7.32 -3.09 -0.56
C TYR A 60 6.66 -1.91 -1.28
N CYS A 61 5.64 -1.27 -0.69
CA CYS A 61 4.88 -0.23 -1.35
C CYS A 61 4.91 1.08 -0.53
N HIS A 62 4.07 1.17 0.47
CA HIS A 62 3.84 2.37 1.28
C HIS A 62 4.03 2.15 2.79
N GLN A 63 4.86 1.19 3.19
CA GLN A 63 5.18 1.02 4.61
C GLN A 63 5.82 2.28 5.19
N ALA A 64 6.80 2.85 4.48
CA ALA A 64 7.43 4.12 4.87
C ALA A 64 6.42 5.27 5.01
N THR A 65 5.38 5.31 4.15
CA THR A 65 4.29 6.29 4.29
C THR A 65 3.51 6.09 5.59
N GLY A 66 3.15 4.84 5.91
CA GLY A 66 2.40 4.55 7.13
C GLY A 66 3.15 4.93 8.40
N GLU A 67 4.45 4.70 8.43
CA GLU A 67 5.32 5.06 9.54
C GLU A 67 5.50 6.58 9.65
N ALA A 68 5.90 7.24 8.56
CA ALA A 68 6.14 8.68 8.53
C ALA A 68 4.89 9.51 8.90
N LEU A 69 3.75 9.17 8.32
CA LEU A 69 2.48 9.85 8.64
C LEU A 69 2.00 9.52 10.06
N GLY A 70 2.24 8.31 10.54
CA GLY A 70 2.01 7.93 11.94
C GLY A 70 2.81 8.80 12.90
N ASN A 71 4.09 9.05 12.61
CA ASN A 71 4.99 9.89 13.41
C ASN A 71 4.62 11.38 13.36
N THR A 72 4.15 11.88 12.20
CA THR A 72 3.95 13.32 11.98
C THR A 72 2.53 13.80 12.24
N ILE A 73 1.52 13.03 11.82
CA ILE A 73 0.11 13.45 11.90
C ILE A 73 -0.81 12.41 12.56
N GLY A 74 -0.26 11.30 13.05
CA GLY A 74 -0.99 10.27 13.79
C GLY A 74 -1.86 9.33 12.94
N THR A 75 -1.81 9.42 11.60
CA THR A 75 -2.55 8.52 10.69
C THR A 75 -1.70 8.13 9.49
N GLY A 76 -1.70 6.87 9.11
CA GLY A 76 -0.91 6.36 7.97
C GLY A 76 -1.62 6.41 6.61
N THR A 77 -2.65 7.25 6.46
CA THR A 77 -3.55 7.26 5.30
C THR A 77 -3.71 8.67 4.70
N ALA A 78 -4.42 8.77 3.56
CA ALA A 78 -4.72 10.06 2.95
C ALA A 78 -5.55 10.95 3.90
N THR A 79 -5.33 12.26 3.82
CA THR A 79 -6.12 13.27 4.54
C THR A 79 -7.09 14.03 3.62
N VAL A 80 -7.22 13.58 2.37
CA VAL A 80 -8.10 14.16 1.34
C VAL A 80 -8.88 13.05 0.63
N GLU A 81 -10.00 13.43 0.03
CA GLU A 81 -10.76 12.63 -0.90
C GLU A 81 -10.44 13.01 -2.36
N LEU A 82 -10.91 12.21 -3.32
CA LEU A 82 -10.68 12.49 -4.75
C LEU A 82 -11.37 13.80 -5.18
N GLU A 83 -12.49 14.08 -4.58
CA GLU A 83 -13.33 15.27 -4.81
C GLU A 83 -12.64 16.56 -4.37
N ASP A 84 -11.75 16.51 -3.38
CA ASP A 84 -10.98 17.67 -2.92
C ASP A 84 -10.09 18.27 -4.02
N ILE A 85 -9.67 17.48 -5.00
CA ILE A 85 -8.91 17.99 -6.14
C ILE A 85 -9.71 19.04 -6.93
N ALA A 86 -11.05 19.00 -6.87
CA ALA A 86 -11.89 19.98 -7.53
C ALA A 86 -11.78 21.41 -6.93
N GLY A 87 -11.42 21.50 -5.65
CA GLY A 87 -11.26 22.79 -4.95
C GLY A 87 -9.82 23.18 -4.66
N CYS A 88 -8.83 22.33 -4.94
CA CYS A 88 -7.43 22.70 -4.77
C CYS A 88 -6.98 23.64 -5.90
N ASP A 89 -6.00 24.49 -5.63
CA ASP A 89 -5.38 25.42 -6.59
C ASP A 89 -3.92 25.06 -6.90
N LEU A 90 -3.31 24.20 -6.05
CA LEU A 90 -1.96 23.71 -6.24
C LEU A 90 -1.89 22.20 -5.95
N PHE A 91 -1.26 21.46 -6.85
CA PHE A 91 -1.07 20.04 -6.71
C PHE A 91 0.41 19.65 -6.89
N PHE A 92 1.03 19.10 -5.86
CA PHE A 92 2.35 18.50 -5.96
C PHE A 92 2.21 17.03 -6.31
N LEU A 93 2.88 16.58 -7.36
CA LEU A 93 2.96 15.20 -7.80
C LEU A 93 4.41 14.73 -7.72
N ILE A 94 4.72 13.87 -6.74
CA ILE A 94 6.07 13.59 -6.28
C ILE A 94 6.40 12.10 -6.45
N GLY A 95 7.46 11.77 -7.19
CA GLY A 95 7.92 10.39 -7.35
C GLY A 95 6.84 9.42 -7.83
N ALA A 96 5.95 9.88 -8.72
CA ALA A 96 4.82 9.10 -9.22
C ALA A 96 4.61 9.31 -10.73
N ASN A 97 4.11 8.27 -11.42
CA ASN A 97 3.68 8.37 -12.81
C ASN A 97 2.22 7.90 -12.98
N PRO A 98 1.24 8.73 -12.60
CA PRO A 98 -0.17 8.38 -12.73
C PRO A 98 -0.62 8.15 -14.17
N SER A 99 0.12 8.57 -15.19
CA SER A 99 -0.19 8.25 -16.58
C SER A 99 -0.16 6.73 -16.85
N SER A 100 0.69 6.01 -16.13
CA SER A 100 0.83 4.56 -16.24
C SER A 100 -0.06 3.78 -15.26
N ASN A 101 -0.24 4.29 -14.02
CA ASN A 101 -0.84 3.50 -12.94
C ASN A 101 -2.12 4.08 -12.32
N HIS A 102 -2.37 5.38 -12.47
CA HIS A 102 -3.58 6.07 -11.99
C HIS A 102 -4.19 7.00 -13.07
N PRO A 103 -4.51 6.52 -14.28
CA PRO A 103 -4.87 7.40 -15.39
C PRO A 103 -6.11 8.25 -15.12
N ARG A 104 -7.00 7.82 -14.23
CA ARG A 104 -8.16 8.64 -13.82
C ARG A 104 -7.78 9.88 -13.02
N LEU A 105 -6.67 9.87 -12.29
CA LEU A 105 -6.15 11.03 -11.60
C LEU A 105 -5.75 12.13 -12.60
N LEU A 106 -5.18 11.75 -13.76
CA LEU A 106 -4.81 12.72 -14.78
C LEU A 106 -6.00 13.52 -15.31
N HIS A 107 -7.21 12.92 -15.39
CA HIS A 107 -8.40 13.69 -15.73
C HIS A 107 -8.66 14.82 -14.73
N LYS A 108 -8.49 14.57 -13.44
CA LYS A 108 -8.63 15.58 -12.39
C LYS A 108 -7.56 16.65 -12.45
N LEU A 109 -6.31 16.26 -12.75
CA LEU A 109 -5.22 17.22 -12.93
C LEU A 109 -5.40 18.10 -14.16
N ILE A 110 -5.92 17.55 -15.29
CA ILE A 110 -6.27 18.33 -16.48
C ILE A 110 -7.42 19.31 -16.15
N GLU A 111 -8.44 18.87 -15.41
CA GLU A 111 -9.51 19.75 -14.95
C GLU A 111 -8.96 20.88 -14.05
N LEU A 112 -8.05 20.56 -13.13
CA LEU A 112 -7.34 21.54 -12.31
C LEU A 112 -6.59 22.57 -13.18
N ARG A 113 -5.80 22.11 -14.13
CA ARG A 113 -5.06 22.97 -15.07
C ARG A 113 -5.98 23.88 -15.88
N ARG A 114 -7.09 23.36 -16.40
CA ARG A 114 -8.07 24.10 -17.22
C ARG A 114 -8.77 25.23 -16.44
N ARG A 115 -8.92 25.12 -15.13
CA ARG A 115 -9.44 26.20 -14.27
C ARG A 115 -8.37 27.13 -13.70
N GLY A 116 -7.10 27.05 -14.20
CA GLY A 116 -6.00 27.93 -13.81
C GLY A 116 -5.15 27.42 -12.64
N GLY A 117 -5.41 26.24 -12.12
CA GLY A 117 -4.60 25.64 -11.05
C GLY A 117 -3.21 25.21 -11.51
N THR A 118 -2.31 25.06 -10.57
CA THR A 118 -0.90 24.74 -10.80
C THR A 118 -0.62 23.28 -10.45
N VAL A 119 0.09 22.56 -11.32
CA VAL A 119 0.60 21.21 -11.05
C VAL A 119 2.12 21.25 -11.08
N ILE A 120 2.76 20.91 -9.96
CA ILE A 120 4.21 20.81 -9.82
C ILE A 120 4.57 19.32 -9.80
N VAL A 121 5.28 18.87 -10.83
CA VAL A 121 5.79 17.50 -10.91
C VAL A 121 7.24 17.48 -10.42
N ILE A 122 7.53 16.60 -9.48
CA ILE A 122 8.88 16.32 -8.95
C ILE A 122 9.21 14.87 -9.27
N ASN A 123 10.03 14.64 -10.29
CA ASN A 123 10.39 13.30 -10.74
C ASN A 123 11.73 13.36 -11.49
N PRO A 124 12.72 12.54 -11.19
CA PRO A 124 14.02 12.55 -11.86
C PRO A 124 13.91 12.23 -13.35
N LEU A 125 12.92 11.43 -13.76
CA LEU A 125 12.64 11.10 -15.16
C LEU A 125 11.50 11.97 -15.70
N LYS A 126 11.68 12.55 -16.88
CA LYS A 126 10.64 13.33 -17.56
C LYS A 126 9.67 12.39 -18.29
N GLU A 127 8.62 11.99 -17.59
CA GLU A 127 7.60 11.08 -18.09
C GLU A 127 6.71 11.79 -19.13
N PRO A 128 6.56 11.24 -20.37
CA PRO A 128 5.78 11.88 -21.42
C PRO A 128 4.34 12.21 -21.00
N GLY A 129 3.66 11.27 -20.31
CA GLY A 129 2.28 11.45 -19.89
C GLY A 129 2.09 12.43 -18.71
N LEU A 130 3.17 12.91 -18.08
CA LEU A 130 3.13 13.99 -17.09
C LEU A 130 3.42 15.36 -17.73
N VAL A 131 3.99 15.38 -18.93
CA VAL A 131 4.14 16.60 -19.72
C VAL A 131 2.85 16.86 -20.49
N GLN A 132 2.38 15.87 -21.25
CA GLN A 132 1.18 15.96 -22.07
C GLN A 132 0.41 14.65 -22.03
N PHE A 133 -0.91 14.71 -21.84
CA PHE A 133 -1.75 13.53 -21.75
C PHE A 133 -3.05 13.71 -22.55
N ALA A 134 -3.32 12.78 -23.46
CA ALA A 134 -4.56 12.72 -24.21
C ALA A 134 -5.63 11.94 -23.39
N ALA A 135 -6.55 12.65 -22.78
CA ALA A 135 -7.59 12.07 -21.94
C ALA A 135 -8.70 11.43 -22.81
N PRO A 136 -8.90 10.09 -22.79
CA PRO A 136 -9.80 9.38 -23.72
C PRO A 136 -11.27 9.83 -23.68
N LYS A 137 -11.72 10.38 -22.56
CA LYS A 137 -13.11 10.87 -22.38
C LYS A 137 -13.29 12.35 -22.71
N MET A 138 -12.22 13.05 -23.07
CA MET A 138 -12.24 14.49 -23.38
C MET A 138 -11.92 14.70 -24.86
N LEU A 139 -12.97 14.82 -25.70
CA LEU A 139 -12.80 15.02 -27.15
C LEU A 139 -11.84 16.15 -27.50
N SER A 140 -11.91 17.27 -26.78
CA SER A 140 -11.01 18.41 -26.96
C SER A 140 -9.54 18.08 -26.66
N SER A 141 -9.28 17.19 -25.71
CA SER A 141 -7.95 16.69 -25.39
C SER A 141 -7.41 15.82 -26.53
N MET A 142 -8.22 14.89 -27.00
CA MET A 142 -7.84 13.97 -28.07
C MET A 142 -7.55 14.71 -29.37
N LEU A 143 -8.38 15.68 -29.74
CA LEU A 143 -8.22 16.48 -30.99
C LEU A 143 -6.96 17.37 -30.99
N LYS A 144 -6.50 17.79 -29.84
CA LYS A 144 -5.29 18.61 -29.66
C LYS A 144 -4.01 17.80 -29.45
N GLY A 145 -4.09 16.48 -29.46
CA GLY A 145 -2.96 15.60 -29.15
C GLY A 145 -2.61 15.48 -27.69
N GLY A 146 -3.45 16.03 -26.79
CA GLY A 146 -3.33 16.02 -25.35
C GLY A 146 -3.38 17.39 -24.69
N ASP A 147 -3.58 17.40 -23.38
CA ASP A 147 -3.49 18.59 -22.51
C ASP A 147 -2.15 18.58 -21.74
N GLU A 148 -1.61 19.76 -21.49
CA GLU A 148 -0.46 19.89 -20.59
C GLU A 148 -0.88 19.55 -19.15
N VAL A 149 -0.10 18.67 -18.50
CA VAL A 149 -0.32 18.25 -17.12
C VAL A 149 0.52 19.12 -16.16
N ALA A 150 1.84 19.10 -16.32
CA ALA A 150 2.75 19.84 -15.45
C ALA A 150 2.77 21.33 -15.77
N SER A 151 2.62 22.21 -14.77
CA SER A 151 2.97 23.63 -14.87
C SER A 151 4.48 23.82 -14.69
N TYR A 152 5.04 23.08 -13.75
CA TYR A 152 6.47 23.01 -13.49
C TYR A 152 6.90 21.56 -13.37
N TYR A 153 8.07 21.27 -13.94
CA TYR A 153 8.67 19.92 -13.90
C TYR A 153 10.08 20.02 -13.31
N LEU A 154 10.26 19.52 -12.09
CA LEU A 154 11.53 19.48 -11.38
C LEU A 154 12.12 18.07 -11.51
N GLN A 155 13.39 17.99 -11.91
CA GLN A 155 14.14 16.76 -12.05
C GLN A 155 15.30 16.72 -11.03
N PRO A 156 15.02 16.41 -9.74
CA PRO A 156 16.08 16.35 -8.75
C PRO A 156 16.99 15.15 -9.00
N LYS A 157 18.20 15.21 -8.49
CA LYS A 157 19.08 14.04 -8.43
C LYS A 157 18.43 12.97 -7.55
N ILE A 158 18.55 11.72 -7.95
CA ILE A 158 17.98 10.58 -7.20
C ILE A 158 18.57 10.55 -5.79
N GLY A 159 17.68 10.42 -4.78
CA GLY A 159 18.06 10.39 -3.36
C GLY A 159 18.29 11.75 -2.72
N SER A 160 18.01 12.85 -3.41
CA SER A 160 18.19 14.21 -2.90
C SER A 160 16.91 14.95 -2.52
N ASP A 161 15.81 14.22 -2.39
CA ASP A 161 14.47 14.75 -2.13
C ASP A 161 14.41 15.59 -0.85
N ILE A 162 15.05 15.12 0.22
CA ILE A 162 15.17 15.86 1.49
C ILE A 162 15.80 17.24 1.27
N SER A 163 16.88 17.32 0.48
CA SER A 163 17.54 18.61 0.19
C SER A 163 16.63 19.56 -0.59
N LEU A 164 15.84 19.03 -1.55
CA LEU A 164 14.87 19.82 -2.30
C LEU A 164 13.74 20.33 -1.39
N PHE A 165 13.15 19.47 -0.56
CA PHE A 165 12.06 19.87 0.36
C PHE A 165 12.56 20.86 1.42
N THR A 166 13.77 20.64 1.94
CA THR A 166 14.42 21.60 2.85
C THR A 166 14.61 22.95 2.17
N ALA A 167 15.03 22.97 0.90
CA ALA A 167 15.23 24.21 0.15
C ALA A 167 13.90 24.95 -0.11
N ILE A 168 12.83 24.23 -0.45
CA ILE A 168 11.48 24.82 -0.59
C ILE A 168 11.02 25.39 0.76
N ALA A 169 11.16 24.64 1.85
CA ALA A 169 10.80 25.08 3.19
C ALA A 169 11.62 26.32 3.61
N LYS A 170 12.92 26.34 3.28
CA LYS A 170 13.81 27.50 3.54
C LYS A 170 13.33 28.73 2.79
N ALA A 171 12.99 28.61 1.51
CA ALA A 171 12.46 29.73 0.74
C ALA A 171 11.11 30.24 1.30
N VAL A 172 10.23 29.34 1.77
CA VAL A 172 8.97 29.69 2.42
C VAL A 172 9.24 30.49 3.73
N LEU A 173 10.17 29.99 4.56
CA LEU A 173 10.51 30.65 5.83
C LEU A 173 11.21 32.00 5.62
N GLU A 174 12.12 32.16 4.65
CA GLU A 174 12.80 33.40 4.32
C GLU A 174 11.86 34.48 3.79
N LYS A 175 10.71 34.09 3.24
CA LYS A 175 9.66 34.98 2.73
C LYS A 175 8.47 35.13 3.71
N ASP A 176 8.60 34.64 4.95
CA ASP A 176 7.55 34.66 5.97
C ASP A 176 6.21 34.05 5.48
N GLY A 177 6.32 33.07 4.56
CA GLY A 177 5.17 32.43 3.90
C GLY A 177 4.52 31.30 4.70
N HIS A 178 4.99 30.99 5.91
CA HIS A 178 4.39 30.00 6.80
C HIS A 178 3.11 30.54 7.47
N THR A 179 2.34 29.67 8.14
CA THR A 179 1.08 30.05 8.81
C THR A 179 1.24 29.96 10.33
N PRO A 180 1.63 31.07 11.02
CA PRO A 180 1.97 31.05 12.44
C PRO A 180 0.84 30.57 13.34
N ASP A 181 -0.39 31.02 13.10
CA ASP A 181 -1.56 30.65 13.93
C ASP A 181 -1.84 29.14 13.89
N PHE A 182 -1.77 28.53 12.71
CA PHE A 182 -1.92 27.08 12.57
C PHE A 182 -0.79 26.34 13.28
N ILE A 183 0.44 26.79 13.10
CA ILE A 183 1.62 26.17 13.70
C ILE A 183 1.51 26.23 15.22
N GLN A 184 1.21 27.39 15.79
CA GLN A 184 1.07 27.58 17.23
C GLN A 184 -0.04 26.72 17.84
N GLN A 185 -1.14 26.53 17.11
CA GLN A 185 -2.30 25.81 17.61
C GLN A 185 -2.19 24.30 17.45
N TYR A 186 -1.55 23.81 16.39
CA TYR A 186 -1.64 22.40 15.98
C TYR A 186 -0.30 21.70 15.79
N CYS A 187 0.84 22.40 15.85
CA CYS A 187 2.14 21.79 15.61
C CYS A 187 3.05 21.88 16.84
N ASN A 188 3.90 20.86 16.99
CA ASN A 188 4.99 20.84 17.95
C ASN A 188 6.33 20.79 17.21
N GLY A 189 7.41 21.28 17.85
CA GLY A 189 8.78 21.19 17.31
C GLY A 189 9.09 22.16 16.17
N PHE A 190 8.26 23.19 15.96
CA PHE A 190 8.47 24.16 14.87
C PHE A 190 9.79 24.92 15.01
N ASP A 191 10.14 25.38 16.20
CA ASP A 191 11.34 26.20 16.40
C ASP A 191 12.61 25.41 16.07
N GLU A 192 12.66 24.13 16.44
CA GLU A 192 13.79 23.24 16.17
C GLU A 192 13.95 23.00 14.67
N ILE A 193 12.87 22.65 13.97
CA ILE A 193 12.92 22.42 12.52
C ILE A 193 13.20 23.72 11.76
N ALA A 194 12.63 24.86 12.17
CA ALA A 194 12.87 26.13 11.55
C ALA A 194 14.33 26.58 11.73
N GLN A 195 14.92 26.37 12.92
CA GLN A 195 16.34 26.61 13.15
C GLN A 195 17.21 25.73 12.25
N HIS A 196 16.91 24.43 12.16
CA HIS A 196 17.59 23.50 11.28
C HIS A 196 17.52 23.96 9.82
N ILE A 197 16.33 24.30 9.31
CA ILE A 197 16.14 24.76 7.92
C ILE A 197 16.94 26.05 7.66
N ARG A 198 16.87 27.05 8.56
CA ARG A 198 17.60 28.33 8.40
C ARG A 198 19.11 28.14 8.41
N SER A 199 19.62 27.16 9.15
CA SER A 199 21.08 26.87 9.23
C SER A 199 21.65 26.28 7.94
N GLN A 200 20.81 25.65 7.09
CA GLN A 200 21.27 25.03 5.85
C GLN A 200 21.77 26.06 4.85
N GLN A 201 22.90 25.79 4.20
CA GLN A 201 23.44 26.65 3.18
C GLN A 201 22.77 26.43 1.83
N TRP A 202 22.39 27.49 1.14
CA TRP A 202 21.74 27.43 -0.18
C TRP A 202 22.54 26.60 -1.18
N ASN A 203 23.85 26.84 -1.29
CA ASN A 203 24.69 26.10 -2.23
C ASN A 203 24.67 24.60 -1.95
N THR A 204 24.73 24.20 -0.68
CA THR A 204 24.66 22.77 -0.32
C THR A 204 23.34 22.15 -0.77
N LEU A 205 22.22 22.84 -0.54
CA LEU A 205 20.90 22.32 -0.90
C LEU A 205 20.74 22.23 -2.43
N THR A 206 21.13 23.27 -3.17
CA THR A 206 21.02 23.30 -4.65
C THR A 206 21.99 22.34 -5.31
N ASP A 207 23.21 22.23 -4.82
CA ASP A 207 24.20 21.26 -5.35
C ASP A 207 23.75 19.83 -5.12
N ASN A 208 23.19 19.53 -3.95
CA ASN A 208 22.67 18.21 -3.63
C ASN A 208 21.48 17.85 -4.53
N CYS A 209 20.46 18.71 -4.61
CA CYS A 209 19.25 18.37 -5.38
C CYS A 209 19.40 18.61 -6.89
N GLY A 210 20.37 19.41 -7.32
CA GLY A 210 20.58 19.73 -8.73
C GLY A 210 19.53 20.68 -9.31
N ILE A 211 18.80 21.42 -8.46
CA ILE A 211 17.78 22.38 -8.87
C ILE A 211 18.26 23.80 -8.55
N GLU A 212 18.18 24.67 -9.53
CA GLU A 212 18.57 26.08 -9.38
C GLU A 212 17.73 26.79 -8.31
N LYS A 213 18.39 27.63 -7.49
CA LYS A 213 17.75 28.40 -6.42
C LYS A 213 16.55 29.22 -6.94
N THR A 214 16.69 29.88 -8.08
CA THR A 214 15.62 30.66 -8.70
C THR A 214 14.38 29.82 -9.06
N THR A 215 14.57 28.57 -9.42
CA THR A 215 13.47 27.62 -9.66
C THR A 215 12.80 27.25 -8.35
N ILE A 216 13.57 26.93 -7.31
CA ILE A 216 13.06 26.61 -5.98
C ILE A 216 12.26 27.78 -5.40
N GLU A 217 12.77 29.01 -5.53
CA GLU A 217 12.08 30.23 -5.09
C GLU A 217 10.74 30.45 -5.83
N LYS A 218 10.67 30.17 -7.15
CA LYS A 218 9.41 30.19 -7.89
C LYS A 218 8.40 29.15 -7.39
N ILE A 219 8.86 27.94 -7.08
CA ILE A 219 8.00 26.90 -6.50
C ILE A 219 7.48 27.31 -5.13
N ALA A 220 8.35 27.89 -4.29
CA ALA A 220 7.96 28.43 -3.00
C ALA A 220 6.93 29.57 -3.15
N ASP A 221 7.10 30.47 -4.12
CA ASP A 221 6.13 31.54 -4.40
C ASP A 221 4.77 30.97 -4.82
N CYS A 222 4.74 29.99 -5.72
CA CYS A 222 3.49 29.28 -6.08
C CYS A 222 2.83 28.66 -4.83
N TYR A 223 3.63 28.07 -3.94
CA TYR A 223 3.13 27.46 -2.72
C TYR A 223 2.63 28.50 -1.73
N ILE A 224 3.35 29.60 -1.53
CA ILE A 224 2.94 30.71 -0.65
C ILE A 224 1.63 31.36 -1.13
N GLN A 225 1.45 31.50 -2.43
CA GLN A 225 0.25 32.10 -3.01
C GLN A 225 -0.96 31.17 -3.04
N SER A 226 -0.74 29.84 -2.91
CA SER A 226 -1.83 28.89 -2.94
C SER A 226 -2.68 28.96 -1.68
N ASN A 227 -3.99 28.80 -1.84
CA ASN A 227 -4.91 28.65 -0.72
C ASN A 227 -5.04 27.19 -0.30
N ASN A 228 -5.07 26.26 -1.27
CA ASN A 228 -5.34 24.85 -1.04
C ASN A 228 -4.36 24.00 -1.83
N ALA A 229 -3.36 23.46 -1.16
CA ALA A 229 -2.37 22.58 -1.78
C ALA A 229 -2.59 21.10 -1.39
N ILE A 230 -2.52 20.22 -2.37
CA ILE A 230 -2.49 18.76 -2.18
C ILE A 230 -1.10 18.24 -2.54
N PHE A 231 -0.53 17.43 -1.64
CA PHE A 231 0.74 16.75 -1.86
C PHE A 231 0.47 15.27 -2.13
N ALA A 232 0.73 14.82 -3.35
CA ALA A 232 0.56 13.43 -3.75
C ALA A 232 1.91 12.80 -4.09
N TRP A 233 2.13 11.57 -3.65
CA TRP A 233 3.39 10.87 -3.93
C TRP A 233 3.18 9.39 -4.22
N GLY A 234 4.13 8.83 -4.99
CA GLY A 234 4.20 7.40 -5.28
C GLY A 234 5.40 6.73 -4.66
N MET A 235 5.68 5.52 -5.12
CA MET A 235 6.78 4.69 -4.62
C MET A 235 8.17 5.24 -4.92
N GLY A 236 8.31 6.21 -5.83
CA GLY A 236 9.55 6.96 -6.02
C GLY A 236 10.03 7.67 -4.76
N MET A 237 9.14 7.88 -3.77
CA MET A 237 9.47 8.48 -2.48
C MET A 237 9.72 7.46 -1.38
N THR A 238 9.08 6.28 -1.46
CA THR A 238 9.13 5.26 -0.42
C THR A 238 10.20 4.20 -0.64
N HIS A 239 10.60 3.97 -1.90
CA HIS A 239 11.64 3.00 -2.26
C HIS A 239 13.05 3.59 -2.16
N HIS A 240 13.34 4.21 -1.02
CA HIS A 240 14.63 4.80 -0.70
C HIS A 240 15.10 4.34 0.68
N GLN A 241 16.41 4.39 0.92
CA GLN A 241 16.98 4.22 2.26
C GLN A 241 16.36 5.21 3.26
N HIS A 242 16.06 6.43 2.80
CA HIS A 242 15.42 7.51 3.58
C HIS A 242 13.93 7.69 3.23
N GLY A 243 13.23 6.59 2.93
CA GLY A 243 11.82 6.66 2.50
C GLY A 243 10.90 7.26 3.57
N VAL A 244 11.13 6.98 4.85
CA VAL A 244 10.38 7.58 5.97
C VAL A 244 10.64 9.07 6.03
N ASP A 245 11.91 9.49 6.07
CA ASP A 245 12.32 10.90 6.16
C ASP A 245 11.77 11.73 4.99
N ASN A 246 11.77 11.18 3.77
CA ASN A 246 11.19 11.83 2.59
C ASN A 246 9.71 12.18 2.80
N ILE A 247 8.93 11.27 3.36
CA ILE A 247 7.50 11.49 3.60
C ILE A 247 7.28 12.44 4.79
N GLU A 248 8.09 12.35 5.82
CA GLU A 248 8.06 13.31 6.94
C GLU A 248 8.33 14.74 6.43
N TRP A 249 9.25 14.93 5.49
CA TRP A 249 9.48 16.23 4.87
C TRP A 249 8.29 16.74 4.03
N ILE A 250 7.59 15.84 3.31
CA ILE A 250 6.34 16.21 2.62
C ILE A 250 5.28 16.64 3.64
N SER A 251 5.14 15.90 4.73
CA SER A 251 4.25 16.26 5.85
C SER A 251 4.61 17.62 6.46
N ASN A 252 5.89 17.85 6.72
CA ASN A 252 6.37 19.11 7.30
C ASN A 252 6.09 20.30 6.38
N LEU A 253 6.26 20.15 5.06
CA LEU A 253 5.85 21.19 4.10
C LEU A 253 4.36 21.49 4.18
N ALA A 254 3.51 20.47 4.28
CA ALA A 254 2.06 20.66 4.40
C ALA A 254 1.69 21.34 5.73
N LEU A 255 2.30 20.93 6.85
CA LEU A 255 2.11 21.54 8.17
C LEU A 255 2.58 22.99 8.23
N LEU A 256 3.68 23.32 7.56
CA LEU A 256 4.26 24.67 7.54
C LEU A 256 3.26 25.74 7.08
N ARG A 257 2.31 25.37 6.22
CA ARG A 257 1.28 26.26 5.69
C ARG A 257 -0.16 25.86 6.04
N GLY A 258 -0.33 24.96 7.01
CA GLY A 258 -1.66 24.51 7.43
C GLY A 258 -2.47 23.85 6.31
N MET A 259 -1.81 23.04 5.47
CA MET A 259 -2.45 22.34 4.36
C MET A 259 -3.02 20.97 4.79
N ILE A 260 -3.36 20.79 6.05
CA ILE A 260 -3.95 19.59 6.64
C ILE A 260 -5.14 20.01 7.50
N GLY A 261 -6.22 19.21 7.47
CA GLY A 261 -7.39 19.46 8.29
C GLY A 261 -8.33 20.55 7.77
N LYS A 262 -8.18 20.93 6.51
CA LYS A 262 -9.10 21.85 5.81
C LYS A 262 -9.55 21.29 4.46
N PRO A 263 -10.70 21.72 3.93
CA PRO A 263 -11.18 21.28 2.62
C PRO A 263 -10.17 21.59 1.50
N TYR A 264 -10.08 20.68 0.54
CA TYR A 264 -9.29 20.81 -0.71
C TYR A 264 -7.78 20.89 -0.52
N ALA A 265 -7.26 20.56 0.67
CA ALA A 265 -5.83 20.57 0.96
C ALA A 265 -5.44 19.37 1.81
N GLY A 266 -4.27 18.78 1.55
CA GLY A 266 -3.77 17.67 2.36
C GLY A 266 -2.77 16.76 1.68
N LEU A 267 -2.67 15.56 2.22
CA LEU A 267 -1.70 14.52 1.90
C LEU A 267 -2.37 13.35 1.19
N LEU A 268 -1.80 12.91 0.06
CA LEU A 268 -2.37 11.88 -0.79
C LEU A 268 -1.32 10.84 -1.21
N PRO A 269 -1.09 9.80 -0.43
CA PRO A 269 -0.29 8.66 -0.89
C PRO A 269 -1.01 7.91 -2.02
N LEU A 270 -0.38 7.84 -3.20
CA LEU A 270 -0.92 7.17 -4.37
C LEU A 270 -0.66 5.66 -4.29
N ARG A 271 -1.55 4.93 -3.64
CA ARG A 271 -1.41 3.48 -3.47
C ARG A 271 -1.69 2.75 -4.77
N GLY A 272 -0.80 1.82 -5.15
CA GLY A 272 -0.86 1.10 -6.41
C GLY A 272 -1.93 0.01 -6.47
N HIS A 273 -1.99 -0.85 -5.45
CA HIS A 273 -2.97 -1.93 -5.42
C HIS A 273 -4.34 -1.43 -4.94
N SER A 274 -5.40 -1.93 -5.59
CA SER A 274 -6.78 -1.45 -5.39
C SER A 274 -7.32 -1.62 -3.97
N ASN A 275 -6.81 -2.56 -3.19
CA ASN A 275 -7.23 -2.85 -1.82
C ASN A 275 -6.07 -3.00 -0.84
N VAL A 276 -4.89 -2.48 -1.14
CA VAL A 276 -3.74 -2.63 -0.25
C VAL A 276 -3.98 -2.00 1.12
N GLN A 277 -4.74 -0.92 1.18
CA GLN A 277 -5.13 -0.28 2.43
C GLN A 277 -6.10 -1.16 3.21
N GLY A 278 -7.17 -1.65 2.57
CA GLY A 278 -8.13 -2.54 3.20
C GLY A 278 -7.52 -3.83 3.73
N ILE A 279 -6.63 -4.45 2.99
CA ILE A 279 -5.89 -5.65 3.43
C ILE A 279 -5.12 -5.37 4.74
N GLY A 280 -4.49 -4.20 4.86
CA GLY A 280 -3.84 -3.77 6.10
C GLY A 280 -4.83 -3.47 7.23
N THR A 281 -5.94 -2.77 6.91
CA THR A 281 -6.99 -2.39 7.88
C THR A 281 -7.69 -3.61 8.48
N ILE A 282 -8.00 -4.64 7.67
CA ILE A 282 -8.67 -5.86 8.16
C ILE A 282 -7.70 -6.84 8.86
N GLY A 283 -6.44 -6.48 9.03
CA GLY A 283 -5.52 -7.18 9.92
C GLY A 283 -4.50 -8.11 9.27
N VAL A 284 -4.29 -8.06 7.93
CA VAL A 284 -3.19 -8.80 7.28
C VAL A 284 -1.88 -8.03 7.51
N LYS A 285 -1.40 -8.08 8.74
CA LYS A 285 -0.14 -7.48 9.20
C LYS A 285 0.34 -8.19 10.46
N PRO A 286 1.65 -8.20 10.75
CA PRO A 286 2.21 -8.99 11.86
C PRO A 286 1.74 -8.55 13.24
N VAL A 287 1.38 -7.30 13.40
CA VAL A 287 0.96 -6.71 14.68
C VAL A 287 -0.42 -6.09 14.53
N LEU A 288 -1.32 -6.42 15.45
CA LEU A 288 -2.63 -5.78 15.59
C LEU A 288 -2.73 -5.06 16.95
N PRO A 289 -3.61 -4.04 17.06
CA PRO A 289 -3.95 -3.46 18.36
C PRO A 289 -4.48 -4.53 19.33
N ALA A 290 -4.09 -4.41 20.61
CA ALA A 290 -4.46 -5.38 21.65
C ALA A 290 -5.98 -5.58 21.79
N GLU A 291 -6.75 -4.51 21.59
CA GLU A 291 -8.22 -4.58 21.61
C GLU A 291 -8.81 -5.41 20.46
N VAL A 292 -8.17 -5.38 19.28
CA VAL A 292 -8.60 -6.21 18.13
C VAL A 292 -8.33 -7.68 18.43
N PHE A 293 -7.16 -8.01 19.01
CA PHE A 293 -6.85 -9.35 19.50
C PHE A 293 -7.90 -9.83 20.51
N ALA A 294 -8.18 -9.04 21.53
CA ALA A 294 -9.15 -9.38 22.56
C ALA A 294 -10.55 -9.62 22.00
N ARG A 295 -10.98 -8.84 21.02
CA ARG A 295 -12.28 -9.05 20.32
C ARG A 295 -12.30 -10.36 19.54
N ILE A 296 -11.23 -10.71 18.82
CA ILE A 296 -11.14 -11.98 18.09
C ILE A 296 -11.13 -13.15 19.08
N GLU A 297 -10.32 -13.10 20.14
CA GLU A 297 -10.26 -14.13 21.20
C GLU A 297 -11.63 -14.36 21.82
N HIS A 298 -12.34 -13.28 22.16
CA HIS A 298 -13.68 -13.37 22.72
C HIS A 298 -14.69 -13.95 21.74
N ALA A 299 -14.67 -13.48 20.46
CA ALA A 299 -15.64 -13.89 19.46
C ALA A 299 -15.53 -15.37 19.07
N TYR A 300 -14.31 -15.90 19.08
CA TYR A 300 -14.04 -17.30 18.70
C TYR A 300 -13.72 -18.21 19.89
N ASN A 301 -13.73 -17.67 21.12
CA ASN A 301 -13.37 -18.39 22.35
C ASN A 301 -12.03 -19.13 22.23
N VAL A 302 -11.00 -18.43 21.80
CA VAL A 302 -9.65 -18.96 21.57
C VAL A 302 -8.61 -18.05 22.20
N LYS A 303 -7.39 -18.56 22.37
CA LYS A 303 -6.20 -17.76 22.67
C LYS A 303 -5.36 -17.61 21.41
N LEU A 304 -5.00 -16.38 21.10
CA LEU A 304 -4.16 -16.03 19.95
C LEU A 304 -2.68 -15.95 20.35
N PRO A 305 -1.75 -16.12 19.40
CA PRO A 305 -0.33 -15.97 19.66
C PRO A 305 0.00 -14.52 20.06
N THR A 306 0.81 -14.35 21.11
CA THR A 306 1.21 -13.05 21.65
C THR A 306 2.54 -12.53 21.11
N SER A 307 3.34 -13.41 20.46
CA SER A 307 4.61 -13.03 19.84
C SER A 307 4.41 -12.09 18.67
N LYS A 308 5.30 -11.12 18.49
CA LYS A 308 5.35 -10.32 17.26
C LYS A 308 5.63 -11.23 16.07
N GLY A 309 4.83 -11.11 15.02
CA GLY A 309 5.06 -11.82 13.76
C GLY A 309 6.12 -11.14 12.90
N MET A 310 6.62 -11.86 11.90
CA MET A 310 7.53 -11.37 10.88
C MET A 310 6.76 -10.65 9.76
N HIS A 311 7.28 -9.51 9.31
CA HIS A 311 6.81 -8.88 8.08
C HIS A 311 7.41 -9.57 6.82
N THR A 312 7.07 -9.08 5.62
CA THR A 312 7.42 -9.76 4.36
C THR A 312 8.92 -10.00 4.20
N LEU A 313 9.77 -9.00 4.44
CA LEU A 313 11.22 -9.17 4.30
C LEU A 313 11.78 -10.10 5.39
N GLU A 314 11.43 -9.88 6.66
CA GLU A 314 11.85 -10.76 7.76
C GLU A 314 11.47 -12.23 7.50
N SER A 315 10.28 -12.48 6.91
CA SER A 315 9.84 -13.83 6.54
C SER A 315 10.69 -14.43 5.42
N LEU A 316 11.09 -13.62 4.42
CA LEU A 316 11.98 -14.07 3.35
C LEU A 316 13.42 -14.26 3.83
N GLU A 317 13.92 -13.43 4.74
CA GLU A 317 15.23 -13.61 5.40
C GLU A 317 15.25 -14.89 6.24
N CYS A 318 14.17 -15.15 6.97
CA CYS A 318 13.99 -16.39 7.70
C CYS A 318 13.93 -17.59 6.75
N ALA A 319 13.22 -17.49 5.63
CA ALA A 319 13.18 -18.53 4.60
C ALA A 319 14.56 -18.74 3.96
N HIS A 320 15.27 -17.65 3.66
CA HIS A 320 16.64 -17.72 3.13
C HIS A 320 17.60 -18.44 4.09
N SER A 321 17.36 -18.35 5.39
CA SER A 321 18.11 -19.07 6.43
C SER A 321 17.60 -20.50 6.69
N GLY A 322 16.56 -20.95 5.97
CA GLY A 322 15.94 -22.28 6.15
C GLY A 322 15.01 -22.37 7.35
N GLY A 323 14.50 -21.22 7.84
CA GLY A 323 13.63 -21.13 8.99
C GLY A 323 12.12 -21.26 8.66
N ILE A 324 11.73 -21.30 7.39
CA ILE A 324 10.33 -21.43 6.94
C ILE A 324 10.14 -22.77 6.25
N ASP A 325 9.21 -23.58 6.73
CA ASP A 325 8.84 -24.87 6.13
C ASP A 325 7.65 -24.75 5.20
N VAL A 326 6.66 -23.90 5.54
CA VAL A 326 5.42 -23.73 4.76
C VAL A 326 5.13 -22.25 4.54
N ALA A 327 4.84 -21.89 3.29
CA ALA A 327 4.32 -20.56 2.94
C ALA A 327 3.00 -20.66 2.19
N LEU A 328 2.00 -19.87 2.60
CA LEU A 328 0.76 -19.67 1.89
C LEU A 328 0.68 -18.25 1.33
N MET A 329 0.62 -18.13 0.02
CA MET A 329 0.66 -16.86 -0.71
C MET A 329 -0.63 -16.66 -1.49
N MET A 330 -1.45 -15.71 -1.05
CA MET A 330 -2.72 -15.35 -1.69
C MET A 330 -2.50 -14.21 -2.67
N GLY A 331 -2.32 -14.56 -3.93
CA GLY A 331 -1.98 -13.62 -5.02
C GLY A 331 -0.56 -13.05 -4.89
N GLY A 332 -0.24 -12.17 -5.80
CA GLY A 332 1.07 -11.52 -5.87
C GLY A 332 2.16 -12.38 -6.51
N ASN A 333 3.36 -11.85 -6.52
CA ASN A 333 4.56 -12.51 -7.03
C ASN A 333 5.77 -12.04 -6.21
N LEU A 334 6.03 -12.73 -5.11
CA LEU A 334 7.13 -12.37 -4.21
C LEU A 334 8.51 -12.46 -4.88
N TYR A 335 8.66 -13.34 -5.87
CA TYR A 335 9.91 -13.45 -6.62
C TYR A 335 10.29 -12.14 -7.32
N GLU A 336 9.35 -11.56 -8.08
CA GLU A 336 9.61 -10.33 -8.86
C GLU A 336 9.34 -9.04 -8.06
N ALA A 337 8.57 -9.12 -6.98
CA ALA A 337 8.29 -7.96 -6.13
C ALA A 337 9.44 -7.64 -5.15
N THR A 338 10.29 -8.62 -4.87
CA THR A 338 11.47 -8.41 -4.02
C THR A 338 12.58 -7.76 -4.83
N PRO A 339 13.26 -6.71 -4.32
CA PRO A 339 14.24 -5.93 -5.08
C PRO A 339 15.41 -6.75 -5.63
N ASP A 340 15.86 -7.79 -4.92
CA ASP A 340 16.88 -8.73 -5.36
C ASP A 340 16.22 -10.07 -5.71
N SER A 341 15.95 -10.28 -7.00
CA SER A 341 15.25 -11.47 -7.48
C SER A 341 16.08 -12.77 -7.31
N ASP A 342 17.41 -12.73 -7.40
CA ASP A 342 18.25 -13.91 -7.24
C ASP A 342 18.30 -14.35 -5.77
N TRP A 343 18.38 -13.38 -4.87
CA TRP A 343 18.25 -13.62 -3.44
C TRP A 343 16.85 -14.15 -3.08
N ALA A 344 15.80 -13.55 -3.63
CA ALA A 344 14.42 -13.98 -3.43
C ALA A 344 14.18 -15.42 -3.94
N GLN A 345 14.74 -15.77 -5.10
CA GLN A 345 14.69 -17.14 -5.60
C GLN A 345 15.30 -18.12 -4.59
N THR A 346 16.50 -17.81 -4.07
CA THR A 346 17.15 -18.64 -3.07
C THR A 346 16.33 -18.81 -1.80
N ALA A 347 15.67 -17.73 -1.33
CA ALA A 347 14.80 -17.76 -0.18
C ALA A 347 13.57 -18.66 -0.42
N LEU A 348 12.91 -18.50 -1.57
CA LEU A 348 11.74 -19.27 -1.95
C LEU A 348 12.06 -20.77 -2.17
N ASP A 349 13.21 -21.09 -2.78
CA ASP A 349 13.66 -22.45 -2.99
C ASP A 349 13.84 -23.23 -1.68
N ARG A 350 14.20 -22.56 -0.59
CA ARG A 350 14.39 -23.19 0.72
C ARG A 350 13.10 -23.49 1.48
N ILE A 351 11.94 -23.01 0.99
CA ILE A 351 10.64 -23.33 1.60
C ILE A 351 10.19 -24.72 1.18
N GLY A 352 9.92 -25.59 2.14
CA GLY A 352 9.54 -26.99 1.90
C GLY A 352 8.22 -27.14 1.16
N LEU A 353 7.19 -26.40 1.52
CA LEU A 353 5.87 -26.39 0.86
C LEU A 353 5.41 -24.96 0.57
N LYS A 354 5.23 -24.66 -0.70
CA LYS A 354 4.69 -23.36 -1.18
C LYS A 354 3.26 -23.56 -1.69
N ILE A 355 2.31 -22.82 -1.13
CA ILE A 355 0.89 -22.86 -1.49
C ILE A 355 0.52 -21.52 -2.12
N PHE A 356 0.21 -21.53 -3.41
CA PHE A 356 -0.17 -20.35 -4.17
C PHE A 356 -1.67 -20.34 -4.45
N LEU A 357 -2.39 -19.36 -3.93
CA LEU A 357 -3.75 -19.01 -4.35
C LEU A 357 -3.62 -17.95 -5.42
N THR A 358 -3.86 -18.26 -6.67
CA THR A 358 -3.55 -17.36 -7.78
C THR A 358 -4.62 -17.32 -8.86
N THR A 359 -4.80 -16.15 -9.47
CA THR A 359 -5.75 -15.93 -10.57
C THR A 359 -5.13 -16.24 -11.92
N THR A 360 -3.81 -16.00 -12.07
CA THR A 360 -3.04 -16.25 -13.29
C THR A 360 -1.65 -16.73 -12.93
N LEU A 361 -1.05 -17.50 -13.84
CA LEU A 361 0.35 -17.90 -13.68
C LEU A 361 1.29 -16.73 -13.94
N ASN A 362 2.40 -16.69 -13.20
CA ASN A 362 3.49 -15.74 -13.38
C ASN A 362 4.85 -16.44 -13.15
N ARG A 363 5.95 -15.70 -13.31
CA ARG A 363 7.29 -16.27 -13.17
C ARG A 363 7.59 -16.84 -11.78
N GLY A 364 7.01 -16.27 -10.72
CA GLY A 364 7.16 -16.80 -9.36
C GLY A 364 6.58 -18.19 -9.12
N HIS A 365 5.76 -18.71 -10.06
CA HIS A 365 5.26 -20.08 -10.00
C HIS A 365 6.21 -21.10 -10.66
N VAL A 366 7.24 -20.63 -11.36
CA VAL A 366 8.23 -21.49 -12.06
C VAL A 366 9.68 -21.14 -11.69
N THR A 367 9.87 -20.14 -10.82
CA THR A 367 11.17 -19.73 -10.29
C THR A 367 11.09 -19.72 -8.77
N GLY A 368 12.15 -20.19 -8.09
CA GLY A 368 12.12 -20.38 -6.63
C GLY A 368 11.24 -21.58 -6.20
N VAL A 369 11.15 -22.59 -7.06
CA VAL A 369 10.35 -23.80 -6.85
C VAL A 369 11.12 -25.10 -7.15
N ASP A 370 12.43 -25.01 -7.27
CA ASP A 370 13.30 -26.13 -7.66
C ASP A 370 13.48 -27.14 -6.52
N SER A 371 13.29 -26.72 -5.28
CA SER A 371 13.28 -27.59 -4.12
C SER A 371 11.92 -27.55 -3.41
N GLY A 372 11.61 -28.60 -2.66
CA GLY A 372 10.34 -28.74 -1.96
C GLY A 372 9.14 -28.96 -2.89
N GLU A 373 7.96 -28.75 -2.36
CA GLU A 373 6.70 -28.93 -3.06
C GLU A 373 6.01 -27.60 -3.30
N SER A 374 5.27 -27.50 -4.41
CA SER A 374 4.48 -26.31 -4.74
C SER A 374 3.07 -26.72 -5.16
N LEU A 375 2.06 -26.13 -4.51
CA LEU A 375 0.65 -26.23 -4.86
C LEU A 375 0.21 -24.94 -5.53
N ILE A 376 -0.38 -25.05 -6.73
CA ILE A 376 -1.03 -23.92 -7.40
C ILE A 376 -2.54 -24.17 -7.33
N LEU A 377 -3.22 -23.32 -6.58
CA LEU A 377 -4.68 -23.33 -6.41
C LEU A 377 -5.28 -22.17 -7.21
N PRO A 378 -5.84 -22.44 -8.41
CA PRO A 378 -6.43 -21.39 -9.23
C PRO A 378 -7.70 -20.85 -8.56
N VAL A 379 -7.81 -19.55 -8.43
CA VAL A 379 -8.97 -18.86 -7.82
C VAL A 379 -9.47 -17.75 -8.72
N CYS A 380 -10.73 -17.34 -8.54
CA CYS A 380 -11.29 -16.19 -9.22
C CYS A 380 -10.64 -14.89 -8.73
N ALA A 381 -10.47 -13.92 -9.62
CA ALA A 381 -10.17 -12.55 -9.23
C ALA A 381 -11.40 -11.93 -8.54
N ARG A 382 -11.17 -10.91 -7.72
CA ARG A 382 -12.25 -10.21 -6.99
C ARG A 382 -13.39 -9.72 -7.90
N ASP A 383 -13.06 -9.24 -9.09
CA ASP A 383 -14.00 -8.78 -10.10
C ASP A 383 -14.60 -9.90 -10.97
N GLU A 384 -14.24 -11.14 -10.72
CA GLU A 384 -14.82 -12.36 -11.30
C GLU A 384 -15.67 -13.14 -10.28
N GLU A 385 -15.68 -12.74 -9.02
CA GLU A 385 -16.51 -13.39 -8.00
C GLU A 385 -17.99 -13.13 -8.25
N PRO A 386 -18.86 -14.15 -8.05
CA PRO A 386 -20.29 -14.02 -8.30
C PRO A 386 -21.01 -13.19 -7.23
N GLU A 387 -20.43 -13.04 -6.06
CA GLU A 387 -20.99 -12.28 -4.94
C GLU A 387 -20.22 -10.97 -4.70
N PRO A 388 -20.92 -9.91 -4.26
CA PRO A 388 -20.26 -8.66 -3.90
C PRO A 388 -19.26 -8.84 -2.76
N THR A 389 -18.13 -8.17 -2.89
CA THR A 389 -17.07 -8.11 -1.87
C THR A 389 -16.76 -6.66 -1.53
N THR A 390 -16.01 -6.42 -0.47
CA THR A 390 -15.61 -5.07 -0.07
C THR A 390 -14.12 -4.81 -0.30
N GLN A 391 -13.79 -3.55 -0.49
CA GLN A 391 -12.41 -3.04 -0.59
C GLN A 391 -12.33 -1.63 0.00
N GLU A 392 -11.19 -1.27 0.56
CA GLU A 392 -10.92 0.08 1.03
C GLU A 392 -10.01 0.81 0.03
N SER A 393 -10.47 1.95 -0.46
CA SER A 393 -9.68 2.79 -1.35
C SER A 393 -8.59 3.55 -0.59
N MET A 394 -7.62 4.12 -1.32
CA MET A 394 -6.58 4.99 -0.73
C MET A 394 -7.13 6.29 -0.08
N PHE A 395 -8.41 6.58 -0.26
CA PHE A 395 -9.13 7.71 0.33
C PHE A 395 -9.91 7.32 1.60
N ASN A 396 -9.56 6.23 2.27
CA ASN A 396 -10.22 5.71 3.49
C ASN A 396 -11.69 5.34 3.31
N TYR A 397 -12.09 4.98 2.09
CA TYR A 397 -13.47 4.68 1.76
C TYR A 397 -13.65 3.21 1.48
N VAL A 398 -14.48 2.53 2.28
CA VAL A 398 -14.88 1.14 2.01
C VAL A 398 -15.96 1.15 0.94
N ARG A 399 -15.69 0.44 -0.16
CA ARG A 399 -16.61 0.34 -1.29
C ARG A 399 -16.99 -1.11 -1.53
N LEU A 400 -18.22 -1.29 -2.00
CA LEU A 400 -18.67 -2.56 -2.54
C LEU A 400 -18.05 -2.78 -3.92
N SER A 401 -17.56 -3.98 -4.16
CA SER A 401 -17.19 -4.48 -5.48
C SER A 401 -18.28 -5.47 -5.89
N ASP A 402 -19.07 -5.11 -6.90
CA ASP A 402 -20.25 -5.90 -7.30
C ASP A 402 -19.89 -7.22 -8.00
N GLY A 403 -18.58 -7.49 -8.15
CA GLY A 403 -18.10 -8.62 -8.94
C GLY A 403 -18.23 -8.37 -10.43
N GLY A 404 -18.25 -9.44 -11.20
CA GLY A 404 -18.32 -9.36 -12.65
C GLY A 404 -18.74 -10.67 -13.30
N ILE A 405 -18.62 -10.74 -14.62
CA ILE A 405 -18.89 -11.96 -15.37
C ILE A 405 -17.72 -12.91 -15.14
N THR A 406 -18.00 -14.07 -14.53
CA THR A 406 -17.02 -15.14 -14.38
C THR A 406 -16.56 -15.61 -15.76
N ARG A 407 -15.30 -15.31 -16.08
CA ARG A 407 -14.68 -15.68 -17.37
C ARG A 407 -13.98 -17.03 -17.32
N CYS A 408 -13.81 -17.60 -16.11
CA CYS A 408 -13.24 -18.93 -15.97
C CYS A 408 -14.24 -19.99 -16.40
N VAL A 409 -13.85 -20.86 -17.33
CA VAL A 409 -14.65 -21.97 -17.85
C VAL A 409 -14.93 -23.04 -16.78
N GLN A 410 -14.11 -23.09 -15.73
CA GLN A 410 -14.34 -23.92 -14.55
C GLN A 410 -14.61 -23.00 -13.36
N LYS A 411 -15.80 -23.12 -12.77
CA LYS A 411 -16.10 -22.52 -11.47
C LYS A 411 -15.20 -23.19 -10.42
N LEU A 412 -14.04 -22.59 -10.18
CA LEU A 412 -13.21 -22.98 -9.07
C LEU A 412 -13.76 -22.27 -7.83
N PRO A 413 -14.02 -23.00 -6.73
CA PRO A 413 -14.52 -22.34 -5.52
C PRO A 413 -13.49 -21.32 -5.05
N SER A 414 -13.94 -20.08 -4.84
CA SER A 414 -13.16 -19.13 -4.05
C SER A 414 -13.07 -19.65 -2.60
N LEU A 415 -12.12 -19.14 -1.82
CA LEU A 415 -12.09 -19.41 -0.36
C LEU A 415 -13.45 -19.14 0.32
N ARG A 416 -14.30 -18.35 -0.31
CA ARG A 416 -15.64 -17.96 0.16
C ARG A 416 -16.74 -18.98 -0.19
N THR A 417 -16.56 -19.77 -1.23
CA THR A 417 -17.56 -20.74 -1.72
C THR A 417 -17.32 -22.16 -1.28
N LEU A 418 -16.31 -22.42 -0.42
CA LEU A 418 -16.18 -23.70 0.23
C LEU A 418 -17.42 -23.94 1.11
N PRO A 419 -18.17 -25.04 0.90
CA PRO A 419 -19.33 -25.35 1.74
C PRO A 419 -18.92 -25.42 3.22
N PRO A 420 -19.82 -25.15 4.17
CA PRO A 420 -19.53 -25.24 5.60
C PRO A 420 -18.96 -26.60 6.05
N THR A 421 -19.17 -27.66 5.26
CA THR A 421 -18.61 -29.01 5.47
C THR A 421 -17.10 -29.05 5.22
N ASP A 422 -16.54 -28.16 4.41
CA ASP A 422 -15.11 -28.16 4.07
C ASP A 422 -14.26 -27.40 5.11
N TYR A 423 -14.89 -26.67 6.04
CA TYR A 423 -14.21 -26.21 7.28
C TYR A 423 -13.69 -27.37 8.14
N ARG A 424 -14.00 -28.62 7.80
CA ARG A 424 -13.35 -29.78 8.43
C ARG A 424 -11.84 -29.82 8.16
N ALA A 425 -11.38 -29.33 7.03
CA ALA A 425 -9.94 -29.21 6.77
C ALA A 425 -9.31 -28.13 7.67
N ALA A 426 -9.99 -27.00 7.89
CA ALA A 426 -9.57 -26.01 8.88
C ALA A 426 -9.63 -26.54 10.33
N ARG A 427 -10.55 -27.48 10.63
CA ARG A 427 -10.61 -28.20 11.92
C ARG A 427 -9.45 -29.16 12.16
N LEU A 428 -8.83 -29.68 11.10
CA LEU A 428 -7.63 -30.51 11.22
C LEU A 428 -6.38 -29.66 11.52
N ILE A 429 -6.44 -28.36 11.24
CA ILE A 429 -5.37 -27.40 11.56
C ILE A 429 -5.49 -26.87 12.99
N LEU A 430 -6.68 -26.93 13.60
CA LEU A 430 -6.92 -26.46 14.96
C LEU A 430 -6.76 -27.60 15.97
N PRO A 431 -5.98 -27.44 17.05
CA PRO A 431 -5.96 -28.41 18.12
C PRO A 431 -7.35 -28.46 18.77
N ASN A 432 -7.93 -29.67 18.83
CA ASN A 432 -9.16 -30.08 19.54
C ASN A 432 -9.91 -28.99 20.33
N SER A 433 -10.69 -28.14 19.68
CA SER A 433 -11.72 -27.38 20.35
C SER A 433 -13.06 -28.11 20.21
N ASN A 434 -13.47 -28.78 21.27
CA ASN A 434 -14.77 -29.45 21.38
C ASN A 434 -15.92 -28.41 21.48
N SER A 435 -16.11 -27.55 20.54
CA SER A 435 -17.29 -26.68 20.46
C SER A 435 -17.94 -26.72 19.10
N THR A 436 -19.06 -27.40 19.01
CA THR A 436 -19.89 -27.65 17.84
C THR A 436 -20.75 -26.45 17.38
N ASN A 437 -20.56 -25.24 17.93
CA ASN A 437 -21.48 -24.11 17.73
C ASN A 437 -20.82 -22.78 17.32
N ALA A 438 -19.61 -22.76 16.77
CA ALA A 438 -18.89 -21.50 16.52
C ALA A 438 -18.98 -20.97 15.07
N CYS A 439 -19.92 -21.43 14.25
CA CYS A 439 -20.18 -20.89 12.89
C CYS A 439 -21.58 -20.29 12.79
N ALA A 440 -21.96 -19.40 13.71
CA ALA A 440 -23.07 -18.50 13.48
C ALA A 440 -22.58 -17.37 12.54
N LYS A 441 -23.33 -17.11 11.47
CA LYS A 441 -23.09 -15.96 10.57
C LYS A 441 -22.86 -14.71 11.41
N PRO A 442 -21.78 -13.93 11.20
CA PRO A 442 -21.63 -12.66 11.89
C PRO A 442 -22.83 -11.78 11.51
N SER A 443 -23.53 -11.26 12.52
CA SER A 443 -24.61 -10.33 12.32
C SER A 443 -24.02 -8.99 11.80
N PRO A 444 -24.80 -8.20 11.01
CA PRO A 444 -24.30 -6.94 10.41
C PRO A 444 -23.94 -5.82 11.40
N LYS A 445 -23.95 -6.08 12.70
CA LYS A 445 -23.71 -5.09 13.76
C LYS A 445 -22.25 -4.93 14.18
N TRP A 446 -21.28 -5.52 13.47
CA TRP A 446 -19.87 -5.64 13.93
C TRP A 446 -18.90 -4.60 13.37
N PHE A 447 -19.35 -3.65 12.55
CA PHE A 447 -18.53 -2.52 12.13
C PHE A 447 -19.16 -1.21 12.58
N PRO A 448 -18.76 -0.62 13.72
CA PRO A 448 -18.94 0.81 13.90
C PRO A 448 -17.96 1.52 12.97
N VAL A 449 -18.48 2.43 12.18
CA VAL A 449 -17.78 3.42 11.36
C VAL A 449 -16.84 4.25 12.22
#